data_59f041df843eecc7c8867c8039552e16
#
_entry.id   59f041df843eecc7c8867c8039552e16
#
_cell.length_a   1.000
_cell.length_b   1.000
_cell.length_c   1.000
_cell.angle_alpha   90.00
_cell.angle_beta   90.00
_cell.angle_gamma   90.00
#
_symmetry.space_group_name_H-M   'P 1'
#
loop_
_entity.id
_entity.type
_entity.pdbx_description
1 polymer ?
#
loop_
_entity_poly.entity_id
_entity_poly.type
_entity_poly.pdbx_seq_one_letter_code
_entity_poly.pdbx_strand_id
1 'polypeptide(L)'
;RYLAVTGVQTCALPIYHHPGIDNRGPFLSMNPFSSRCCQHNHAQGWPYFSEHLILATPDNGIAAAIYAACKAKIKVGNGKEIVLHEETNYPFEEGIKFTVSTDEKVDFPFYLRIPSWTEGAEVRVNGKKISVKPVSGKYLCIEREWADGDKVEMTLPMSLSMRTWQVN
;
A
#
# COMPACT_ATOMS: atom_id res chain seq x y z
N ARG A 1 4.12 12.89 -8.86
CA ARG A 1 3.45 11.58 -8.81
C ARG A 1 2.10 11.63 -8.10
N TYR A 2 1.98 12.42 -7.03
CA TYR A 2 0.69 12.69 -6.37
C TYR A 2 -0.29 13.47 -7.25
N LEU A 3 0.20 14.26 -8.17
CA LEU A 3 -0.61 15.05 -9.10
C LEU A 3 -1.47 14.19 -10.04
N ALA A 4 -1.00 13.01 -10.42
CA ALA A 4 -1.79 12.12 -11.28
C ALA A 4 -2.99 11.51 -10.54
N VAL A 5 -2.80 11.12 -9.25
CA VAL A 5 -3.88 10.62 -8.40
C VAL A 5 -4.86 11.74 -8.06
N THR A 6 -4.35 12.94 -7.77
CA THR A 6 -5.17 14.13 -7.51
C THR A 6 -5.96 14.55 -8.76
N GLY A 7 -5.34 14.43 -9.94
CA GLY A 7 -6.02 14.69 -11.20
C GLY A 7 -7.20 13.75 -11.45
N VAL A 8 -7.06 12.46 -11.15
CA VAL A 8 -8.15 11.48 -11.23
C VAL A 8 -9.27 11.80 -10.25
N GLN A 9 -8.94 12.15 -9.01
CA GLN A 9 -9.93 12.58 -8.02
C GLN A 9 -10.66 13.86 -8.44
N THR A 10 -9.95 14.82 -8.98
CA THR A 10 -10.54 16.09 -9.45
C THR A 10 -11.47 15.89 -10.63
N CYS A 11 -11.17 14.97 -11.51
CA CYS A 11 -12.06 14.59 -12.61
C CYS A 11 -13.29 13.81 -12.14
N ALA A 12 -13.16 13.00 -11.09
CA ALA A 12 -14.28 12.22 -10.55
C ALA A 12 -15.27 13.07 -9.76
N LEU A 13 -14.81 14.07 -9.02
CA LEU A 13 -15.63 14.93 -8.19
C LEU A 13 -16.77 15.64 -8.96
N PRO A 14 -16.55 16.26 -10.13
CA PRO A 14 -17.62 16.88 -10.88
C PRO A 14 -18.69 15.88 -11.35
N ILE A 15 -18.30 14.65 -11.61
CA ILE A 15 -19.22 13.59 -12.08
C ILE A 15 -20.14 13.13 -10.96
N TYR A 16 -19.61 13.00 -9.75
CA TYR A 16 -20.37 12.55 -8.59
C TYR A 16 -21.21 13.66 -7.96
N HIS A 17 -20.86 14.92 -8.20
CA HIS A 17 -21.50 16.06 -7.57
C HIS A 17 -22.38 16.89 -8.50
N HIS A 18 -22.67 16.41 -9.70
CA HIS A 18 -23.67 17.01 -10.57
C HIS A 18 -25.03 16.35 -10.37
N PRO A 19 -25.80 16.79 -9.36
CA PRO A 19 -27.17 16.30 -9.16
C PRO A 19 -28.14 16.83 -10.23
N GLY A 20 -27.63 17.57 -11.18
CA GLY A 20 -28.41 18.21 -12.20
C GLY A 20 -28.87 17.28 -13.31
N ILE A 21 -29.04 17.86 -14.45
CA ILE A 21 -29.49 17.23 -15.68
C ILE A 21 -28.67 15.99 -16.02
N ASP A 22 -27.41 16.03 -15.69
CA ASP A 22 -26.43 15.02 -16.02
C ASP A 22 -26.56 13.75 -15.18
N ASN A 23 -27.21 13.84 -14.02
CA ASN A 23 -27.45 12.69 -13.13
C ASN A 23 -28.85 12.07 -13.27
N ARG A 24 -29.61 12.45 -14.25
CA ARG A 24 -30.92 11.87 -14.52
C ARG A 24 -30.85 10.50 -15.20
N GLY A 25 -29.69 10.13 -15.71
CA GLY A 25 -29.44 8.83 -16.30
C GLY A 25 -28.77 7.86 -15.33
N PRO A 26 -28.76 6.58 -15.63
CA PRO A 26 -27.93 5.65 -14.91
C PRO A 26 -26.48 6.11 -14.96
N PHE A 27 -25.76 5.94 -13.87
CA PHE A 27 -24.35 6.31 -13.73
C PHE A 27 -23.45 5.77 -14.86
N LEU A 28 -23.87 4.68 -15.48
CA LEU A 28 -23.27 4.06 -16.64
C LEU A 28 -23.93 4.51 -17.96
N SER A 29 -24.57 5.68 -17.98
CA SER A 29 -25.17 6.20 -19.20
C SER A 29 -24.13 6.20 -20.33
N MET A 30 -24.46 5.52 -21.38
CA MET A 30 -23.66 5.42 -22.62
C MET A 30 -23.66 6.73 -23.40
N ASN A 31 -23.98 7.85 -22.75
CA ASN A 31 -23.86 9.15 -23.35
C ASN A 31 -22.44 9.35 -23.85
N PRO A 32 -22.23 9.50 -25.16
CA PRO A 32 -20.89 9.66 -25.73
C PRO A 32 -20.15 10.90 -25.23
N PHE A 33 -20.85 11.82 -24.59
CA PHE A 33 -20.29 13.03 -24.01
C PHE A 33 -20.07 12.96 -22.49
N SER A 34 -20.58 11.90 -21.82
CA SER A 34 -20.37 11.75 -20.38
C SER A 34 -19.02 11.10 -20.11
N SER A 35 -18.17 11.86 -19.42
CA SER A 35 -17.06 11.40 -18.58
C SER A 35 -16.13 10.30 -19.13
N ARG A 36 -15.90 10.24 -20.41
CA ARG A 36 -14.94 9.30 -21.00
C ARG A 36 -13.54 9.45 -20.38
N CYS A 37 -13.13 10.68 -20.05
CA CYS A 37 -11.85 10.94 -19.43
C CYS A 37 -11.72 10.26 -18.06
N CYS A 38 -12.76 10.22 -17.25
CA CYS A 38 -12.69 9.68 -15.89
C CYS A 38 -12.63 8.16 -15.87
N GLN A 39 -13.35 7.50 -16.75
CA GLN A 39 -13.29 6.04 -16.86
C GLN A 39 -11.89 5.57 -17.28
N HIS A 40 -11.29 6.22 -18.28
CA HIS A 40 -9.94 5.90 -18.73
C HIS A 40 -8.90 6.22 -17.66
N ASN A 41 -9.00 7.39 -17.03
CA ASN A 41 -8.04 7.80 -16.00
C ASN A 41 -8.17 6.96 -14.74
N HIS A 42 -9.36 6.53 -14.37
CA HIS A 42 -9.55 5.60 -13.26
C HIS A 42 -8.85 4.26 -13.53
N ALA A 43 -9.02 3.71 -14.74
CA ALA A 43 -8.37 2.46 -15.12
C ALA A 43 -6.83 2.58 -15.11
N GLN A 44 -6.29 3.74 -15.49
CA GLN A 44 -4.85 3.99 -15.46
C GLN A 44 -4.27 4.07 -14.02
N GLY A 45 -5.09 4.32 -13.02
CA GLY A 45 -4.65 4.37 -11.63
C GLY A 45 -4.20 3.02 -11.07
N TRP A 46 -4.77 1.92 -11.53
CA TRP A 46 -4.48 0.59 -11.00
C TRP A 46 -3.05 0.09 -11.27
N PRO A 47 -2.47 0.27 -12.46
CA PRO A 47 -1.07 -0.07 -12.69
C PRO A 47 -0.14 0.69 -11.74
N TYR A 48 -0.34 2.00 -11.58
CA TYR A 48 0.46 2.82 -10.65
C TYR A 48 0.33 2.37 -9.20
N PHE A 49 -0.87 1.99 -8.78
CA PHE A 49 -1.07 1.42 -7.45
C PHE A 49 -0.24 0.14 -7.29
N SER A 50 -0.32 -0.78 -8.24
CA SER A 50 0.38 -2.05 -8.19
C SER A 50 1.90 -1.90 -8.22
N GLU A 51 2.43 -0.97 -9.01
CA GLU A 51 3.86 -0.66 -9.10
C GLU A 51 4.45 -0.12 -7.77
N HIS A 52 3.61 0.46 -6.92
CA HIS A 52 4.06 1.15 -5.72
C HIS A 52 3.76 0.40 -4.42
N LEU A 53 3.30 -0.84 -4.50
CA LEU A 53 3.09 -1.68 -3.32
C LEU A 53 4.43 -1.93 -2.61
N ILE A 54 5.41 -2.42 -3.37
CA ILE A 54 6.75 -2.70 -2.88
C ILE A 54 7.75 -1.87 -3.69
N LEU A 55 8.58 -1.13 -3.01
CA LEU A 55 9.59 -0.25 -3.60
C LEU A 55 10.99 -0.75 -3.28
N ALA A 56 11.91 -0.61 -4.22
CA ALA A 56 13.34 -0.78 -3.95
C ALA A 56 13.87 0.44 -3.17
N THR A 57 14.81 0.21 -2.28
CA THR A 57 15.46 1.27 -1.50
C THR A 57 16.93 1.48 -1.93
N PRO A 58 17.52 2.67 -1.68
CA PRO A 58 18.90 2.98 -2.11
C PRO A 58 19.97 2.08 -1.49
N ASP A 59 19.65 1.45 -0.35
CA ASP A 59 20.53 0.53 0.39
C ASP A 59 20.33 -0.94 -0.02
N ASN A 60 19.83 -1.17 -1.24
CA ASN A 60 19.56 -2.48 -1.80
C ASN A 60 18.55 -3.32 -1.01
N GLY A 61 17.67 -2.68 -0.27
CA GLY A 61 16.56 -3.28 0.44
C GLY A 61 15.24 -3.09 -0.27
N ILE A 62 14.15 -3.30 0.48
CA ILE A 62 12.78 -3.13 0.02
C ILE A 62 11.94 -2.35 1.03
N ALA A 63 10.93 -1.66 0.53
CA ALA A 63 9.95 -0.98 1.36
C ALA A 63 8.52 -1.38 0.95
N ALA A 64 7.75 -1.95 1.88
CA ALA A 64 6.32 -2.09 1.74
C ALA A 64 5.66 -0.74 2.00
N ALA A 65 5.33 -0.03 0.92
CA ALA A 65 4.83 1.34 0.97
C ALA A 65 3.30 1.41 1.00
N ILE A 66 2.64 0.47 0.33
CA ILE A 66 1.18 0.33 0.27
C ILE A 66 0.88 -1.15 0.48
N TYR A 67 -0.17 -1.46 1.23
CA TYR A 67 -0.52 -2.83 1.58
C TYR A 67 -1.67 -3.36 0.73
N ALA A 68 -1.40 -4.43 0.01
CA ALA A 68 -2.39 -5.21 -0.74
C ALA A 68 -1.81 -6.59 -1.07
N ALA A 69 -2.65 -7.59 -1.11
CA ALA A 69 -2.22 -8.94 -1.48
C ALA A 69 -1.50 -8.93 -2.82
N CYS A 70 -0.23 -9.34 -2.82
CA CYS A 70 0.61 -9.34 -4.00
C CYS A 70 1.73 -10.39 -3.94
N LYS A 71 2.35 -10.62 -5.09
CA LYS A 71 3.58 -11.39 -5.22
C LYS A 71 4.57 -10.57 -6.04
N ALA A 72 5.65 -10.14 -5.42
CA ALA A 72 6.66 -9.30 -6.02
C ALA A 72 7.98 -10.04 -6.19
N LYS A 73 8.57 -9.97 -7.38
CA LYS A 73 9.89 -10.51 -7.69
C LYS A 73 10.88 -9.35 -7.72
N ILE A 74 11.87 -9.36 -6.84
CA ILE A 74 12.69 -8.18 -6.54
C ILE A 74 14.16 -8.59 -6.39
N LYS A 75 15.06 -7.71 -6.78
CA LYS A 75 16.50 -7.84 -6.51
C LYS A 75 16.87 -7.04 -5.26
N VAL A 76 17.56 -7.70 -4.32
CA VAL A 76 17.96 -7.15 -3.02
C VAL A 76 19.42 -7.47 -2.70
N GLY A 77 19.98 -6.83 -1.67
CA GLY A 77 21.35 -7.06 -1.23
C GLY A 77 22.34 -6.91 -2.38
N ASN A 78 23.14 -7.93 -2.62
CA ASN A 78 24.15 -7.95 -3.69
C ASN A 78 23.56 -8.36 -5.06
N GLY A 79 22.31 -7.99 -5.37
CA GLY A 79 21.64 -8.30 -6.63
C GLY A 79 20.97 -9.67 -6.66
N LYS A 80 20.78 -10.30 -5.49
CA LYS A 80 20.05 -11.56 -5.34
C LYS A 80 18.57 -11.37 -5.59
N GLU A 81 17.97 -12.32 -6.28
CA GLU A 81 16.54 -12.29 -6.57
C GLU A 81 15.77 -12.99 -5.47
N ILE A 82 14.75 -12.33 -4.95
CA ILE A 82 13.80 -12.90 -4.01
C ILE A 82 12.38 -12.77 -4.57
N VAL A 83 11.49 -13.59 -4.02
CA VAL A 83 10.05 -13.42 -4.19
C VAL A 83 9.45 -13.06 -2.82
N LEU A 84 8.83 -11.89 -2.75
CA LEU A 84 8.06 -11.47 -1.59
C LEU A 84 6.58 -11.75 -1.85
N HIS A 85 5.94 -12.52 -0.97
CA HIS A 85 4.52 -12.78 -1.02
C HIS A 85 3.84 -12.02 0.13
N GLU A 86 2.91 -11.12 -0.19
CA GLU A 86 2.10 -10.38 0.76
C GLU A 86 0.68 -10.95 0.77
N GLU A 87 0.23 -11.37 1.94
CA GLU A 87 -1.10 -11.90 2.22
C GLU A 87 -1.80 -10.96 3.18
N THR A 88 -2.91 -10.37 2.75
CA THR A 88 -3.70 -9.45 3.57
C THR A 88 -5.09 -9.23 2.98
N ASN A 89 -6.05 -8.92 3.84
CA ASN A 89 -7.35 -8.36 3.47
C ASN A 89 -7.43 -6.85 3.82
N TYR A 90 -6.29 -6.21 4.03
CA TYR A 90 -6.25 -4.76 4.26
C TYR A 90 -6.93 -3.99 3.10
N PRO A 91 -7.77 -2.98 3.34
CA PRO A 91 -8.00 -2.29 4.62
C PRO A 91 -9.18 -2.83 5.45
N PHE A 92 -9.69 -4.01 5.17
CA PHE A 92 -10.85 -4.58 5.89
C PHE A 92 -10.45 -5.37 7.13
N GLU A 93 -9.19 -5.81 7.19
CA GLU A 93 -8.59 -6.51 8.33
C GLU A 93 -7.25 -5.88 8.71
N GLU A 94 -6.88 -6.02 9.97
CA GLU A 94 -5.68 -5.39 10.55
C GLU A 94 -4.38 -6.14 10.22
N GLY A 95 -4.50 -7.41 9.83
CA GLY A 95 -3.38 -8.33 9.65
C GLY A 95 -2.73 -8.23 8.27
N ILE A 96 -1.40 -8.17 8.24
CA ILE A 96 -0.58 -8.20 7.03
C ILE A 96 0.54 -9.19 7.26
N LYS A 97 0.74 -10.11 6.33
CA LYS A 97 1.76 -11.14 6.42
C LYS A 97 2.60 -11.16 5.16
N PHE A 98 3.90 -11.12 5.33
CA PHE A 98 4.87 -11.30 4.27
C PHE A 98 5.58 -12.63 4.42
N THR A 99 5.84 -13.30 3.31
CA THR A 99 6.70 -14.48 3.24
C THR A 99 7.80 -14.22 2.22
N VAL A 100 9.04 -14.40 2.64
CA VAL A 100 10.21 -14.30 1.77
C VAL A 100 10.50 -15.66 1.17
N SER A 101 10.65 -15.73 -0.15
CA SER A 101 11.15 -16.94 -0.84
C SER A 101 12.45 -16.59 -1.56
N THR A 102 13.48 -17.38 -1.32
CA THR A 102 14.82 -17.18 -1.87
C THR A 102 15.58 -18.49 -2.00
N ASP A 103 16.42 -18.63 -3.02
CA ASP A 103 17.23 -19.83 -3.24
C ASP A 103 18.43 -19.91 -2.26
N GLU A 104 18.87 -18.78 -1.74
CA GLU A 104 19.98 -18.68 -0.80
C GLU A 104 19.71 -17.54 0.20
N LYS A 105 20.37 -17.61 1.35
CA LYS A 105 20.28 -16.55 2.33
C LYS A 105 20.81 -15.24 1.78
N VAL A 106 20.11 -14.14 2.07
CA VAL A 106 20.45 -12.81 1.60
C VAL A 106 20.22 -11.77 2.68
N ASP A 107 21.19 -10.88 2.86
CA ASP A 107 21.12 -9.78 3.82
C ASP A 107 20.58 -8.54 3.13
N PHE A 108 19.47 -8.01 3.65
CA PHE A 108 18.87 -6.75 3.19
C PHE A 108 17.95 -6.13 4.22
N PRO A 109 17.83 -4.79 4.23
CA PRO A 109 16.85 -4.08 5.05
C PRO A 109 15.45 -4.17 4.45
N PHE A 110 14.48 -4.52 5.28
CA PHE A 110 13.07 -4.53 4.94
C PHE A 110 12.34 -3.43 5.71
N TYR A 111 11.82 -2.45 4.99
CA TYR A 111 11.09 -1.31 5.55
C TYR A 111 9.59 -1.52 5.48
N LEU A 112 8.92 -1.39 6.62
CA LEU A 112 7.47 -1.46 6.75
C LEU A 112 6.91 -0.07 7.06
N ARG A 113 6.03 0.45 6.25
CA ARG A 113 5.36 1.72 6.52
C ARG A 113 4.35 1.55 7.65
N ILE A 114 4.51 2.29 8.73
CA ILE A 114 3.51 2.36 9.80
C ILE A 114 2.62 3.57 9.52
N PRO A 115 1.33 3.38 9.18
CA PRO A 115 0.43 4.49 8.88
C PRO A 115 0.26 5.43 10.08
N SER A 116 0.05 6.72 9.82
CA SER A 116 -0.10 7.72 10.88
C SER A 116 -1.39 7.60 11.68
N TRP A 117 -2.38 6.90 11.16
CA TRP A 117 -3.68 6.70 11.80
C TRP A 117 -3.68 5.55 12.81
N THR A 118 -2.72 4.62 12.75
CA THR A 118 -2.68 3.46 13.64
C THR A 118 -1.84 3.76 14.87
N GLU A 119 -2.32 3.34 16.03
CA GLU A 119 -1.59 3.34 17.30
C GLU A 119 -1.43 1.89 17.78
N GLY A 120 -0.27 1.58 18.36
CA GLY A 120 -0.02 0.25 18.90
C GLY A 120 0.24 -0.83 17.83
N ALA A 121 0.75 -0.44 16.66
CA ALA A 121 1.18 -1.41 15.64
C ALA A 121 2.16 -2.43 16.23
N GLU A 122 1.99 -3.71 15.87
CA GLU A 122 2.88 -4.79 16.28
C GLU A 122 3.50 -5.46 15.06
N VAL A 123 4.78 -5.83 15.19
CA VAL A 123 5.50 -6.57 14.16
C VAL A 123 6.20 -7.77 14.78
N ARG A 124 6.10 -8.90 14.09
CA ARG A 124 6.76 -10.16 14.47
C ARG A 124 7.54 -10.69 13.27
N VAL A 125 8.68 -11.30 13.56
CA VAL A 125 9.47 -12.04 12.57
C VAL A 125 9.55 -13.48 13.04
N ASN A 126 9.09 -14.41 12.21
CA ASN A 126 9.01 -15.83 12.54
C ASN A 126 8.31 -16.10 13.89
N GLY A 127 7.19 -15.41 14.12
CA GLY A 127 6.40 -15.49 15.34
C GLY A 127 6.97 -14.76 16.55
N LYS A 128 8.21 -14.24 16.50
CA LYS A 128 8.84 -13.51 17.59
C LYS A 128 8.65 -11.99 17.41
N LYS A 129 8.20 -11.32 18.47
CA LYS A 129 8.07 -9.85 18.47
C LYS A 129 9.47 -9.23 18.32
N ILE A 130 9.58 -8.26 17.44
CA ILE A 130 10.85 -7.52 17.25
C ILE A 130 11.10 -6.55 18.41
N SER A 131 12.36 -6.23 18.66
CA SER A 131 12.77 -5.30 19.74
C SER A 131 12.49 -3.84 19.41
N VAL A 132 12.49 -3.49 18.12
CA VAL A 132 12.25 -2.11 17.67
C VAL A 132 10.75 -1.81 17.72
N LYS A 133 10.38 -0.72 18.39
CA LYS A 133 8.97 -0.32 18.50
C LYS A 133 8.51 0.37 17.21
N PRO A 134 7.41 -0.09 16.57
CA PRO A 134 6.81 0.62 15.47
C PRO A 134 6.34 2.03 15.89
N VAL A 135 6.56 3.03 15.06
CA VAL A 135 6.16 4.41 15.30
C VAL A 135 5.22 4.88 14.20
N SER A 136 4.03 5.34 14.58
CA SER A 136 3.02 5.87 13.66
C SER A 136 3.60 6.97 12.77
N GLY A 137 3.29 6.92 11.47
CA GLY A 137 3.76 7.87 10.48
C GLY A 137 5.21 7.67 10.02
N LYS A 138 5.89 6.60 10.44
CA LYS A 138 7.28 6.31 10.06
C LYS A 138 7.42 4.95 9.39
N TYR A 139 8.58 4.72 8.79
CA TYR A 139 9.00 3.40 8.37
C TYR A 139 9.73 2.69 9.52
N LEU A 140 9.41 1.43 9.70
CA LEU A 140 10.14 0.51 10.57
C LEU A 140 11.11 -0.28 9.71
N CYS A 141 12.39 -0.24 10.03
CA CYS A 141 13.42 -1.03 9.34
C CYS A 141 13.68 -2.33 10.11
N ILE A 142 13.73 -3.44 9.39
CA ILE A 142 14.15 -4.75 9.87
C ILE A 142 15.37 -5.15 9.04
N GLU A 143 16.55 -5.01 9.64
CA GLU A 143 17.82 -5.36 9.00
C GLU A 143 18.30 -6.70 9.51
N ARG A 144 18.41 -7.67 8.59
CA ARG A 144 18.85 -9.03 8.90
C ARG A 144 19.14 -9.86 7.67
N GLU A 145 19.82 -10.99 7.87
CA GLU A 145 19.89 -12.06 6.88
C GLU A 145 18.53 -12.79 6.80
N TRP A 146 17.96 -12.84 5.60
CA TRP A 146 16.69 -13.51 5.29
C TRP A 146 16.93 -14.86 4.64
N ALA A 147 16.15 -15.85 5.04
CA ALA A 147 16.16 -17.20 4.49
C ALA A 147 14.81 -17.52 3.84
N ASP A 148 14.80 -18.58 3.03
CA ASP A 148 13.56 -19.09 2.45
C ASP A 148 12.53 -19.45 3.51
N GLY A 149 11.29 -19.02 3.30
CA GLY A 149 10.19 -19.24 4.22
C GLY A 149 10.14 -18.29 5.42
N ASP A 150 11.06 -17.34 5.57
CA ASP A 150 11.00 -16.32 6.63
C ASP A 150 9.71 -15.52 6.51
N LYS A 151 9.08 -15.25 7.65
CA LYS A 151 7.78 -14.56 7.73
C LYS A 151 7.90 -13.28 8.55
N VAL A 152 7.25 -12.24 8.03
CA VAL A 152 7.01 -11.00 8.76
C VAL A 152 5.50 -10.84 8.93
N GLU A 153 5.04 -10.71 10.14
CA GLU A 153 3.64 -10.51 10.48
C GLU A 153 3.49 -9.14 11.12
N MET A 154 2.59 -8.33 10.60
CA MET A 154 2.28 -7.01 11.12
C MET A 154 0.80 -6.89 11.41
N THR A 155 0.46 -6.28 12.54
CA THR A 155 -0.90 -5.92 12.90
C THR A 155 -0.97 -4.40 13.01
N LEU A 156 -1.95 -3.82 12.32
CA LEU A 156 -2.24 -2.38 12.33
C LEU A 156 -3.61 -2.16 12.99
N PRO A 157 -3.69 -1.96 14.32
CA PRO A 157 -4.96 -1.77 15.00
C PRO A 157 -5.76 -0.62 14.40
N MET A 158 -7.04 -0.87 14.10
CA MET A 158 -7.96 0.09 13.51
C MET A 158 -8.95 0.57 14.57
N SER A 159 -9.13 1.89 14.65
CA SER A 159 -10.12 2.50 15.54
C SER A 159 -10.85 3.63 14.83
N LEU A 160 -12.10 3.84 15.24
CA LEU A 160 -12.85 5.00 14.76
C LEU A 160 -12.34 6.26 15.46
N SER A 161 -12.05 7.30 14.67
CA SER A 161 -11.67 8.60 15.19
C SER A 161 -12.40 9.71 14.47
N MET A 162 -12.65 10.82 15.16
CA MET A 162 -13.22 12.02 14.57
C MET A 162 -12.18 13.14 14.55
N ARG A 163 -12.08 13.85 13.45
CA ARG A 163 -11.31 15.08 13.35
C ARG A 163 -12.27 16.22 13.03
N THR A 164 -12.31 17.23 13.90
CA THR A 164 -13.07 18.45 13.68
C THR A 164 -12.16 19.53 13.10
N TRP A 165 -12.66 20.25 12.11
CA TRP A 165 -12.01 21.40 11.51
C TRP A 165 -12.82 22.64 11.87
N GLN A 166 -12.16 23.66 12.39
CA GLN A 166 -12.77 24.99 12.55
C GLN A 166 -12.42 25.81 11.31
N VAL A 167 -13.44 26.35 10.68
CA VAL A 167 -13.28 27.32 9.59
C VAL A 167 -13.37 28.68 10.24
N ASN A 168 -12.29 29.44 10.17
CA ASN A 168 -12.25 30.86 10.59
C ASN A 168 -12.80 31.73 9.50
#